data_c5b5ea2eea314d59ecabc83cc6eb562a
#
_entry.id   c5b5ea2eea314d59ecabc83cc6eb562a
#
_cell.length_a   1.000
_cell.length_b   1.000
_cell.length_c   1.000
_cell.angle_alpha   90.00
_cell.angle_beta   90.00
_cell.angle_gamma   90.00
#
_symmetry.space_group_name_H-M   'P 1'
#
loop_
_entity.id
_entity.type
_entity.pdbx_description
1 polymer ?
#
loop_
_entity_poly.entity_id
_entity_poly.type
_entity_poly.pdbx_seq_one_letter_code
_entity_poly.pdbx_strand_id
1 'polypeptide(L)'
;FRKRVPIQTYEEIKPYVERLRAGEQNLLWPSEIRWFAKSSGTTNDKSKFLPVSKEALQDIHYRGGKDAVALYFRINPDSHFFSGKGLILGGSHSPNLNSNHSLVGDLSAILIQNVNPLINFVRVPNKKIALMSEWETKIEAIANSTIPVNVTSLSGVPSWMLVLIKRILEKTGKQTLEEVWPNLEVFFHGGVAFTPYREQYKQVIHSPKMHYVETYNASEGYFGTQNDLSDPAMLLMIDYGIFYEFVPLEEVDKENPRAYCLEEVELNKNYAMVISTSCGLWRYMIGDTVKFTGKNPYKFVITGRTKHFINA
;
A
#
# COMPACT_ATOMS: atom_id res chain seq x y z
N PHE A 1 -17.94 -14.20 17.35
CA PHE A 1 -17.20 -12.95 17.14
C PHE A 1 -18.13 -11.84 16.61
N ARG A 2 -18.70 -11.95 15.41
CA ARG A 2 -19.55 -10.94 14.71
C ARG A 2 -20.75 -10.43 15.55
N LYS A 3 -21.33 -11.27 16.42
CA LYS A 3 -22.44 -10.89 17.33
C LYS A 3 -22.01 -10.06 18.54
N ARG A 4 -20.72 -10.08 18.90
CA ARG A 4 -20.21 -9.45 20.12
C ARG A 4 -19.36 -8.20 19.85
N VAL A 5 -18.77 -8.10 18.66
CA VAL A 5 -17.93 -6.97 18.26
C VAL A 5 -18.69 -6.19 17.20
N PRO A 6 -19.04 -4.93 17.44
CA PRO A 6 -19.68 -4.08 16.43
C PRO A 6 -18.71 -3.75 15.29
N ILE A 7 -19.24 -3.32 14.14
CA ILE A 7 -18.42 -2.69 13.10
C ILE A 7 -17.97 -1.33 13.65
N GLN A 8 -16.69 -1.02 13.46
CA GLN A 8 -16.04 0.16 14.02
C GLN A 8 -15.46 1.04 12.92
N THR A 9 -15.51 2.34 13.12
CA THR A 9 -14.75 3.33 12.37
C THR A 9 -13.53 3.77 13.18
N TYR A 10 -12.77 4.75 12.65
CA TYR A 10 -11.60 5.25 13.38
C TYR A 10 -11.98 5.94 14.70
N GLU A 11 -13.12 6.60 14.77
CA GLU A 11 -13.53 7.33 15.98
C GLU A 11 -13.74 6.38 17.19
N GLU A 12 -14.25 5.16 16.95
CA GLU A 12 -14.44 4.16 18.02
C GLU A 12 -13.11 3.55 18.49
N ILE A 13 -12.14 3.37 17.60
CA ILE A 13 -10.84 2.78 17.98
C ILE A 13 -9.84 3.84 18.49
N LYS A 14 -10.05 5.10 18.15
CA LYS A 14 -9.14 6.22 18.48
C LYS A 14 -8.77 6.31 19.96
N PRO A 15 -9.69 6.18 20.94
CA PRO A 15 -9.32 6.22 22.35
C PRO A 15 -8.30 5.14 22.74
N TYR A 16 -8.40 3.95 22.17
CA TYR A 16 -7.43 2.86 22.40
C TYR A 16 -6.09 3.16 21.72
N VAL A 17 -6.11 3.72 20.52
CA VAL A 17 -4.90 4.15 19.81
C VAL A 17 -4.15 5.23 20.60
N GLU A 18 -4.85 6.20 21.18
CA GLU A 18 -4.25 7.26 22.00
C GLU A 18 -3.61 6.67 23.27
N ARG A 19 -4.23 5.70 23.93
CA ARG A 19 -3.67 4.98 25.08
C ARG A 19 -2.43 4.17 24.69
N LEU A 20 -2.47 3.43 23.56
CA LEU A 20 -1.30 2.73 23.02
C LEU A 20 -0.14 3.70 22.75
N ARG A 21 -0.41 4.86 22.16
CA ARG A 21 0.59 5.89 21.89
C ARG A 21 1.16 6.53 23.18
N ALA A 22 0.37 6.54 24.24
CA ALA A 22 0.82 6.97 25.58
C ALA A 22 1.64 5.89 26.29
N GLY A 23 1.77 4.68 25.74
CA GLY A 23 2.61 3.60 26.27
C GLY A 23 1.86 2.44 26.91
N GLU A 24 0.53 2.49 26.99
CA GLU A 24 -0.26 1.36 27.46
C GLU A 24 -0.27 0.27 26.39
N GLN A 25 0.02 -0.98 26.78
CA GLN A 25 0.11 -2.12 25.85
C GLN A 25 -0.97 -3.16 26.13
N ASN A 26 -1.08 -4.19 25.28
CA ASN A 26 -2.09 -5.27 25.40
C ASN A 26 -3.56 -4.78 25.35
N LEU A 27 -3.82 -3.66 24.66
CA LEU A 27 -5.18 -3.13 24.51
C LEU A 27 -5.91 -3.72 23.31
N LEU A 28 -5.32 -3.62 22.15
CA LEU A 28 -5.92 -4.03 20.87
C LEU A 28 -5.30 -5.34 20.35
N TRP A 29 -4.03 -5.56 20.66
CA TRP A 29 -3.27 -6.75 20.26
C TRP A 29 -2.30 -7.15 21.37
N PRO A 30 -2.01 -8.46 21.57
CA PRO A 30 -1.19 -8.91 22.71
C PRO A 30 0.31 -8.60 22.56
N SER A 31 0.83 -8.43 21.35
CA SER A 31 2.23 -8.03 21.15
C SER A 31 2.43 -6.52 21.29
N GLU A 32 3.66 -6.12 21.56
CA GLU A 32 4.03 -4.71 21.68
C GLU A 32 3.79 -3.96 20.36
N ILE A 33 3.09 -2.83 20.43
CA ILE A 33 2.87 -1.91 19.32
C ILE A 33 3.57 -0.60 19.60
N ARG A 34 4.59 -0.29 18.82
CA ARG A 34 5.36 0.96 18.89
C ARG A 34 5.23 1.81 17.62
N TRP A 35 4.92 1.21 16.48
CA TRP A 35 4.77 1.90 15.22
C TRP A 35 3.32 2.25 14.95
N PHE A 36 3.12 3.49 14.47
CA PHE A 36 1.81 3.99 14.06
C PHE A 36 1.93 4.58 12.66
N ALA A 37 1.20 3.99 11.73
CA ALA A 37 1.12 4.51 10.37
C ALA A 37 0.21 5.75 10.36
N LYS A 38 0.76 6.87 9.89
CA LYS A 38 0.01 8.09 9.67
C LYS A 38 -0.74 7.96 8.35
N SER A 39 -2.06 8.00 8.39
CA SER A 39 -2.92 8.02 7.22
C SER A 39 -3.61 9.39 7.11
N SER A 40 -3.83 9.87 5.88
CA SER A 40 -4.61 11.08 5.66
C SER A 40 -6.03 10.87 6.18
N GLY A 41 -6.44 11.68 7.13
CA GLY A 41 -7.82 11.69 7.64
C GLY A 41 -8.74 12.27 6.58
N THR A 42 -9.83 11.58 6.32
CA THR A 42 -10.85 12.01 5.35
C THR A 42 -11.93 12.92 5.99
N THR A 43 -11.84 13.16 7.29
CA THR A 43 -12.78 14.03 8.04
C THR A 43 -11.99 15.00 8.91
N ASN A 44 -12.23 16.31 8.73
CA ASN A 44 -11.73 17.41 9.57
C ASN A 44 -10.20 17.51 9.72
N ASP A 45 -9.40 17.38 8.66
CA ASP A 45 -7.93 17.62 8.65
C ASP A 45 -7.11 16.88 9.72
N LYS A 46 -7.67 15.89 10.41
CA LYS A 46 -6.96 15.14 11.46
C LYS A 46 -6.42 13.84 10.88
N SER A 47 -5.10 13.70 10.91
CA SER A 47 -4.43 12.44 10.57
C SER A 47 -4.90 11.31 11.48
N LYS A 48 -5.14 10.14 10.89
CA LYS A 48 -5.35 8.88 11.61
C LYS A 48 -4.00 8.26 11.94
N PHE A 49 -3.91 7.63 13.10
CA PHE A 49 -2.74 6.86 13.53
C PHE A 49 -3.15 5.39 13.67
N LEU A 50 -2.71 4.57 12.75
CA LEU A 50 -3.07 3.17 12.72
C LEU A 50 -1.95 2.33 13.31
N PRO A 51 -2.26 1.47 14.29
CA PRO A 51 -1.24 0.65 14.93
C PRO A 51 -0.65 -0.35 13.94
N VAL A 52 0.67 -0.56 14.00
CA VAL A 52 1.38 -1.52 13.15
C VAL A 52 2.14 -2.49 14.05
N SER A 53 1.65 -3.71 14.16
CA SER A 53 2.28 -4.77 14.93
C SER A 53 3.41 -5.43 14.15
N LYS A 54 4.26 -6.19 14.86
CA LYS A 54 5.31 -7.00 14.25
C LYS A 54 4.72 -8.09 13.34
N GLU A 55 3.63 -8.71 13.75
CA GLU A 55 2.91 -9.74 13.00
C GLU A 55 2.35 -9.16 11.70
N ALA A 56 1.76 -7.98 11.74
CA ALA A 56 1.26 -7.32 10.54
C ALA A 56 2.38 -6.97 9.56
N LEU A 57 3.53 -6.52 10.06
CA LEU A 57 4.71 -6.30 9.20
C LEU A 57 5.12 -7.58 8.47
N GLN A 58 5.22 -8.72 9.19
CA GLN A 58 5.73 -9.98 8.64
C GLN A 58 4.71 -10.71 7.78
N ASP A 59 3.49 -10.91 8.32
CA ASP A 59 2.52 -11.84 7.77
C ASP A 59 1.54 -11.16 6.78
N ILE A 60 1.45 -9.82 6.82
CA ILE A 60 0.61 -9.05 5.92
C ILE A 60 1.48 -8.31 4.88
N HIS A 61 2.24 -7.30 5.32
CA HIS A 61 2.90 -6.39 4.39
C HIS A 61 4.10 -7.00 3.66
N TYR A 62 5.06 -7.60 4.39
CA TYR A 62 6.23 -8.20 3.73
C TYR A 62 5.86 -9.47 2.97
N ARG A 63 4.89 -10.23 3.46
CA ARG A 63 4.34 -11.37 2.72
C ARG A 63 3.70 -10.89 1.43
N GLY A 64 2.84 -9.87 1.48
CA GLY A 64 2.22 -9.28 0.29
C GLY A 64 3.23 -8.80 -0.74
N GLY A 65 4.29 -8.11 -0.29
CA GLY A 65 5.38 -7.70 -1.19
C GLY A 65 6.11 -8.88 -1.85
N LYS A 66 6.39 -9.96 -1.11
CA LYS A 66 6.99 -11.18 -1.67
C LYS A 66 6.07 -11.86 -2.68
N ASP A 67 4.79 -11.98 -2.34
CA ASP A 67 3.81 -12.65 -3.19
C ASP A 67 3.51 -11.85 -4.46
N ALA A 68 3.56 -10.50 -4.40
CA ALA A 68 3.48 -9.65 -5.59
C ALA A 68 4.60 -9.96 -6.59
N VAL A 69 5.83 -10.12 -6.11
CA VAL A 69 6.98 -10.52 -6.95
C VAL A 69 6.80 -11.94 -7.48
N ALA A 70 6.35 -12.88 -6.64
CA ALA A 70 6.09 -14.27 -7.06
C ALA A 70 5.00 -14.35 -8.13
N LEU A 71 3.91 -13.59 -7.98
CA LEU A 71 2.85 -13.49 -8.99
C LEU A 71 3.36 -12.86 -10.29
N TYR A 72 4.25 -11.86 -10.19
CA TYR A 72 4.88 -11.27 -11.37
C TYR A 72 5.70 -12.29 -12.18
N PHE A 73 6.45 -13.18 -11.53
CA PHE A 73 7.15 -14.27 -12.23
C PHE A 73 6.20 -15.27 -12.91
N ARG A 74 4.96 -15.39 -12.45
CA ARG A 74 3.93 -16.16 -13.17
C ARG A 74 3.40 -15.41 -14.40
N ILE A 75 3.31 -14.09 -14.33
CA ILE A 75 2.92 -13.23 -15.45
C ILE A 75 4.03 -13.18 -16.51
N ASN A 76 5.27 -13.06 -16.07
CA ASN A 76 6.47 -12.96 -16.91
C ASN A 76 7.53 -13.99 -16.46
N PRO A 77 7.44 -15.25 -16.94
CA PRO A 77 8.40 -16.30 -16.56
C PRO A 77 9.85 -16.02 -16.95
N ASP A 78 10.05 -15.22 -18.00
CA ASP A 78 11.37 -14.83 -18.51
C ASP A 78 11.89 -13.53 -17.87
N SER A 79 11.32 -13.13 -16.74
CA SER A 79 11.68 -11.92 -16.02
C SER A 79 13.13 -11.88 -15.57
N HIS A 80 13.78 -10.74 -15.80
CA HIS A 80 15.11 -10.41 -15.28
C HIS A 80 15.06 -9.53 -14.02
N PHE A 81 13.97 -9.56 -13.28
CA PHE A 81 13.73 -8.74 -12.08
C PHE A 81 14.93 -8.70 -11.13
N PHE A 82 15.57 -9.84 -10.84
CA PHE A 82 16.69 -9.94 -9.94
C PHE A 82 18.06 -9.69 -10.60
N SER A 83 18.13 -9.37 -11.90
CA SER A 83 19.38 -8.99 -12.57
C SER A 83 19.88 -7.60 -12.18
N GLY A 84 19.03 -6.79 -11.55
CA GLY A 84 19.33 -5.46 -11.05
C GLY A 84 18.69 -5.18 -9.70
N LYS A 85 18.36 -3.92 -9.45
CA LYS A 85 17.76 -3.48 -8.18
C LYS A 85 16.37 -2.91 -8.39
N GLY A 86 15.51 -3.11 -7.38
CA GLY A 86 14.22 -2.44 -7.32
C GLY A 86 14.34 -1.04 -6.73
N LEU A 87 13.81 -0.04 -7.43
CA LEU A 87 13.67 1.31 -6.90
C LEU A 87 12.36 1.42 -6.12
N ILE A 88 12.46 1.71 -4.82
CA ILE A 88 11.31 1.87 -3.93
C ILE A 88 11.20 3.34 -3.51
N LEU A 89 10.13 4.00 -3.93
CA LEU A 89 9.81 5.37 -3.52
C LEU A 89 8.71 5.32 -2.46
N GLY A 90 9.11 5.53 -1.21
CA GLY A 90 8.21 5.56 -0.06
C GLY A 90 8.08 6.95 0.56
N GLY A 91 7.14 7.08 1.47
CA GLY A 91 6.95 8.27 2.30
C GLY A 91 8.05 8.47 3.34
N SER A 92 7.74 9.21 4.39
CA SER A 92 8.71 9.66 5.39
C SER A 92 8.28 9.31 6.80
N HIS A 93 9.22 9.33 7.73
CA HIS A 93 8.92 9.37 9.16
C HIS A 93 8.40 10.75 9.56
N SER A 94 7.64 10.78 10.64
CA SER A 94 7.13 12.01 11.27
C SER A 94 7.71 12.16 12.69
N PRO A 95 9.01 12.47 12.84
CA PRO A 95 9.68 12.49 14.15
C PRO A 95 9.06 13.46 15.15
N ASN A 96 8.50 14.56 14.65
CA ASN A 96 7.78 15.56 15.45
C ASN A 96 6.49 15.04 16.09
N LEU A 97 5.99 13.88 15.64
CA LEU A 97 4.81 13.20 16.18
C LEU A 97 5.19 11.99 17.06
N ASN A 98 6.48 11.70 17.21
CA ASN A 98 6.96 10.63 18.09
C ASN A 98 6.79 10.99 19.56
N SER A 99 6.69 9.97 20.39
CA SER A 99 6.81 10.06 21.85
C SER A 99 7.83 9.02 22.35
N ASN A 100 8.04 8.95 23.67
CA ASN A 100 8.89 7.94 24.27
C ASN A 100 8.40 6.51 23.99
N HIS A 101 7.11 6.34 23.70
CA HIS A 101 6.45 5.05 23.54
C HIS A 101 5.95 4.78 22.12
N SER A 102 5.91 5.79 21.25
CA SER A 102 5.37 5.64 19.90
C SER A 102 6.23 6.30 18.83
N LEU A 103 6.37 5.63 17.69
CA LEU A 103 7.06 6.10 16.50
C LEU A 103 6.03 6.25 15.38
N VAL A 104 6.11 7.34 14.63
CA VAL A 104 5.12 7.68 13.61
C VAL A 104 5.78 7.87 12.24
N GLY A 105 5.13 7.40 11.20
CA GLY A 105 5.57 7.60 9.82
C GLY A 105 4.51 7.12 8.84
N ASP A 106 4.75 7.38 7.57
CA ASP A 106 3.99 6.73 6.51
C ASP A 106 4.25 5.22 6.54
N LEU A 107 3.26 4.39 6.16
CA LEU A 107 3.44 2.93 6.18
C LEU A 107 4.70 2.49 5.44
N SER A 108 4.95 3.03 4.25
CA SER A 108 6.13 2.68 3.44
C SER A 108 7.45 3.01 4.14
N ALA A 109 7.52 4.10 4.90
CA ALA A 109 8.68 4.43 5.72
C ALA A 109 8.87 3.43 6.87
N ILE A 110 7.78 3.01 7.53
CA ILE A 110 7.80 1.99 8.58
C ILE A 110 8.30 0.66 8.00
N LEU A 111 7.81 0.27 6.82
CA LEU A 111 8.27 -0.94 6.11
C LEU A 111 9.77 -0.88 5.79
N ILE A 112 10.24 0.22 5.20
CA ILE A 112 11.66 0.44 4.87
C ILE A 112 12.53 0.39 6.14
N GLN A 113 12.04 0.96 7.25
CA GLN A 113 12.76 0.99 8.52
C GLN A 113 12.98 -0.41 9.11
N ASN A 114 11.97 -1.28 9.02
CA ASN A 114 11.91 -2.56 9.72
C ASN A 114 12.19 -3.78 8.82
N VAL A 115 12.44 -3.58 7.52
CA VAL A 115 12.70 -4.68 6.58
C VAL A 115 14.04 -5.36 6.91
N ASN A 116 14.12 -6.67 6.59
CA ASN A 116 15.36 -7.43 6.73
C ASN A 116 16.52 -6.72 6.01
N PRO A 117 17.68 -6.51 6.67
CA PRO A 117 18.82 -5.82 6.08
C PRO A 117 19.32 -6.40 4.75
N LEU A 118 19.14 -7.70 4.50
CA LEU A 118 19.49 -8.34 3.23
C LEU A 118 18.77 -7.75 2.02
N ILE A 119 17.57 -7.21 2.21
CA ILE A 119 16.81 -6.54 1.13
C ILE A 119 17.54 -5.31 0.60
N ASN A 120 18.44 -4.69 1.38
CA ASN A 120 19.22 -3.54 0.93
C ASN A 120 20.20 -3.88 -0.22
N PHE A 121 20.52 -5.16 -0.42
CA PHE A 121 21.34 -5.58 -1.55
C PHE A 121 20.59 -5.56 -2.89
N VAL A 122 19.27 -5.70 -2.86
CA VAL A 122 18.42 -5.80 -4.06
C VAL A 122 17.53 -4.57 -4.27
N ARG A 123 17.64 -3.53 -3.43
CA ARG A 123 16.85 -2.31 -3.56
C ARG A 123 17.69 -1.02 -3.57
N VAL A 124 17.12 0.02 -4.13
CA VAL A 124 17.59 1.42 -4.08
C VAL A 124 16.41 2.36 -3.79
N PRO A 125 16.63 3.56 -3.26
CA PRO A 125 17.89 4.05 -2.70
C PRO A 125 18.24 3.34 -1.38
N ASN A 126 19.40 3.67 -0.83
CA ASN A 126 19.74 3.20 0.52
C ASN A 126 18.75 3.77 1.57
N LYS A 127 18.71 3.14 2.76
CA LYS A 127 17.75 3.48 3.82
C LYS A 127 17.82 4.96 4.25
N LYS A 128 19.02 5.55 4.32
CA LYS A 128 19.21 6.95 4.74
C LYS A 128 18.49 7.91 3.79
N ILE A 129 18.65 7.71 2.49
CA ILE A 129 17.97 8.50 1.45
C ILE A 129 16.48 8.20 1.43
N ALA A 130 16.10 6.91 1.46
CA ALA A 130 14.69 6.49 1.41
C ALA A 130 13.83 7.09 2.52
N LEU A 131 14.40 7.35 3.70
CA LEU A 131 13.70 7.88 4.89
C LEU A 131 13.84 9.39 5.09
N MET A 132 14.44 10.12 4.15
CA MET A 132 14.49 11.60 4.22
C MET A 132 13.08 12.17 4.27
N SER A 133 12.88 13.22 5.07
CA SER A 133 11.58 13.86 5.27
C SER A 133 11.32 15.02 4.33
N GLU A 134 12.38 15.75 3.94
CA GLU A 134 12.25 16.87 3.04
C GLU A 134 12.18 16.37 1.60
N TRP A 135 11.06 16.68 0.91
CA TRP A 135 10.70 16.07 -0.35
C TRP A 135 11.64 16.39 -1.51
N GLU A 136 11.99 17.66 -1.68
CA GLU A 136 12.82 18.09 -2.82
C GLU A 136 14.23 17.52 -2.71
N THR A 137 14.85 17.64 -1.54
CA THR A 137 16.16 17.05 -1.25
C THR A 137 16.15 15.53 -1.40
N LYS A 138 15.05 14.89 -0.97
CA LYS A 138 14.87 13.43 -1.12
C LYS A 138 14.83 13.00 -2.58
N ILE A 139 14.01 13.66 -3.41
CA ILE A 139 13.89 13.35 -4.85
C ILE A 139 15.24 13.56 -5.53
N GLU A 140 15.96 14.64 -5.21
CA GLU A 140 17.28 14.93 -5.75
C GLU A 140 18.31 13.85 -5.35
N ALA A 141 18.34 13.44 -4.08
CA ALA A 141 19.23 12.40 -3.58
C ALA A 141 18.90 11.04 -4.20
N ILE A 142 17.61 10.69 -4.38
CA ILE A 142 17.19 9.46 -5.06
C ILE A 142 17.67 9.49 -6.50
N ALA A 143 17.39 10.55 -7.26
CA ALA A 143 17.81 10.66 -8.65
C ALA A 143 19.32 10.46 -8.79
N ASN A 144 20.13 11.20 -8.02
CA ASN A 144 21.59 11.10 -8.06
C ASN A 144 22.12 9.70 -7.74
N SER A 145 21.50 9.01 -6.76
CA SER A 145 21.95 7.69 -6.31
C SER A 145 21.49 6.55 -7.19
N THR A 146 20.44 6.74 -8.00
CA THR A 146 19.82 5.64 -8.76
C THR A 146 20.11 5.70 -10.27
N ILE A 147 20.42 6.87 -10.82
CA ILE A 147 20.81 7.00 -12.25
C ILE A 147 21.90 6.01 -12.65
N PRO A 148 23.02 5.84 -11.89
CA PRO A 148 24.10 4.92 -12.28
C PRO A 148 23.82 3.44 -11.95
N VAL A 149 22.63 3.11 -11.43
CA VAL A 149 22.28 1.75 -11.00
C VAL A 149 21.48 1.06 -12.08
N ASN A 150 21.71 -0.24 -12.29
CA ASN A 150 20.84 -1.09 -13.09
C ASN A 150 19.50 -1.30 -12.35
N VAL A 151 18.50 -0.47 -12.63
CA VAL A 151 17.16 -0.58 -12.05
C VAL A 151 16.28 -1.45 -12.97
N THR A 152 15.69 -2.49 -12.38
CA THR A 152 14.83 -3.45 -13.10
C THR A 152 13.36 -3.32 -12.71
N SER A 153 13.07 -2.73 -11.56
CA SER A 153 11.68 -2.55 -11.11
C SER A 153 11.49 -1.24 -10.35
N LEU A 154 10.26 -0.73 -10.40
CA LEU A 154 9.81 0.42 -9.63
C LEU A 154 8.72 -0.03 -8.63
N SER A 155 8.68 0.60 -7.46
CA SER A 155 7.59 0.42 -6.48
C SER A 155 7.23 1.75 -5.84
N GLY A 156 5.95 2.11 -5.82
CA GLY A 156 5.50 3.34 -5.18
C GLY A 156 4.18 3.89 -5.71
N VAL A 157 3.83 5.07 -5.24
CA VAL A 157 2.64 5.80 -5.68
C VAL A 157 2.87 6.43 -7.06
N PRO A 158 1.96 6.25 -8.02
CA PRO A 158 2.15 6.73 -9.41
C PRO A 158 2.48 8.23 -9.51
N SER A 159 1.78 9.09 -8.78
CA SER A 159 2.02 10.54 -8.81
C SER A 159 3.44 10.90 -8.37
N TRP A 160 3.93 10.31 -7.29
CA TRP A 160 5.27 10.58 -6.76
C TRP A 160 6.37 10.01 -7.64
N MET A 161 6.16 8.78 -8.14
CA MET A 161 7.11 8.13 -9.04
C MET A 161 7.26 8.93 -10.34
N LEU A 162 6.18 9.49 -10.88
CA LEU A 162 6.24 10.32 -12.09
C LEU A 162 7.07 11.60 -11.89
N VAL A 163 6.99 12.23 -10.72
CA VAL A 163 7.83 13.39 -10.36
C VAL A 163 9.31 12.98 -10.36
N LEU A 164 9.64 11.84 -9.74
CA LEU A 164 11.01 11.33 -9.73
C LEU A 164 11.51 11.00 -11.14
N ILE A 165 10.69 10.34 -11.95
CA ILE A 165 11.05 10.00 -13.35
C ILE A 165 11.36 11.27 -14.14
N LYS A 166 10.50 12.29 -14.09
CA LYS A 166 10.73 13.58 -14.77
C LYS A 166 12.04 14.21 -14.32
N ARG A 167 12.34 14.18 -13.02
CA ARG A 167 13.60 14.70 -12.49
C ARG A 167 14.82 13.94 -12.99
N ILE A 168 14.74 12.62 -13.11
CA ILE A 168 15.81 11.76 -13.68
C ILE A 168 16.05 12.09 -15.15
N LEU A 169 15.00 12.20 -15.94
CA LEU A 169 15.10 12.55 -17.36
C LEU A 169 15.70 13.95 -17.56
N GLU A 170 15.26 14.93 -16.80
CA GLU A 170 15.84 16.28 -16.80
C GLU A 170 17.34 16.25 -16.50
N LYS A 171 17.77 15.54 -15.47
CA LYS A 171 19.19 15.43 -15.07
C LYS A 171 20.07 14.71 -16.09
N THR A 172 19.51 13.72 -16.76
CA THR A 172 20.27 12.90 -17.72
C THR A 172 20.21 13.45 -19.15
N GLY A 173 19.29 14.39 -19.43
CA GLY A 173 19.01 14.87 -20.77
C GLY A 173 18.38 13.80 -21.68
N LYS A 174 17.88 12.69 -21.10
CA LYS A 174 17.24 11.60 -21.84
C LYS A 174 15.77 11.88 -22.07
N GLN A 175 15.21 11.28 -23.13
CA GLN A 175 13.79 11.44 -23.48
C GLN A 175 12.91 10.39 -22.79
N THR A 176 13.44 9.17 -22.62
CA THR A 176 12.70 8.05 -22.06
C THR A 176 13.49 7.35 -20.96
N LEU A 177 12.77 6.66 -20.08
CA LEU A 177 13.35 6.02 -18.92
C LEU A 177 14.19 4.78 -19.26
N GLU A 178 13.85 4.08 -20.35
CA GLU A 178 14.64 2.96 -20.87
C GLU A 178 16.01 3.38 -21.41
N GLU A 179 16.22 4.65 -21.74
CA GLU A 179 17.55 5.17 -22.07
C GLU A 179 18.43 5.33 -20.83
N VAL A 180 17.80 5.45 -19.64
CA VAL A 180 18.49 5.50 -18.34
C VAL A 180 18.64 4.10 -17.76
N TRP A 181 17.56 3.32 -17.77
CA TRP A 181 17.49 1.96 -17.24
C TRP A 181 16.98 0.96 -18.27
N PRO A 182 17.87 0.45 -19.15
CA PRO A 182 17.47 -0.43 -20.25
C PRO A 182 16.82 -1.75 -19.84
N ASN A 183 17.05 -2.17 -18.59
CA ASN A 183 16.52 -3.43 -18.05
C ASN A 183 15.27 -3.22 -17.17
N LEU A 184 14.70 -2.01 -17.15
CA LEU A 184 13.46 -1.74 -16.42
C LEU A 184 12.30 -2.48 -17.07
N GLU A 185 11.57 -3.29 -16.28
CA GLU A 185 10.52 -4.17 -16.82
C GLU A 185 9.19 -4.12 -16.08
N VAL A 186 9.15 -3.62 -14.82
CA VAL A 186 7.90 -3.62 -14.05
C VAL A 186 7.78 -2.44 -13.09
N PHE A 187 6.56 -1.93 -12.95
CA PHE A 187 6.17 -0.97 -11.92
C PHE A 187 5.04 -1.56 -11.06
N PHE A 188 5.34 -1.88 -9.82
CA PHE A 188 4.34 -2.19 -8.79
C PHE A 188 3.80 -0.89 -8.23
N HIS A 189 2.55 -0.58 -8.50
CA HIS A 189 1.95 0.69 -8.11
C HIS A 189 0.69 0.48 -7.27
N GLY A 190 0.33 1.49 -6.50
CA GLY A 190 -0.87 1.50 -5.67
C GLY A 190 -1.02 2.81 -4.91
N GLY A 191 -1.98 2.85 -3.99
CA GLY A 191 -2.27 4.03 -3.17
C GLY A 191 -3.17 5.06 -3.84
N VAL A 192 -3.12 5.19 -5.16
CA VAL A 192 -4.04 6.00 -5.99
C VAL A 192 -4.33 5.26 -7.29
N ALA A 193 -5.46 5.57 -7.93
CA ALA A 193 -5.82 5.01 -9.23
C ALA A 193 -4.74 5.35 -10.28
N PHE A 194 -4.33 4.37 -11.08
CA PHE A 194 -3.31 4.56 -12.10
C PHE A 194 -3.83 5.25 -13.37
N THR A 195 -5.11 5.08 -13.66
CA THR A 195 -5.73 5.56 -14.91
C THR A 195 -5.43 7.03 -15.25
N PRO A 196 -5.49 8.01 -14.32
CA PRO A 196 -5.18 9.41 -14.61
C PRO A 196 -3.72 9.67 -15.04
N TYR A 197 -2.82 8.76 -14.68
CA TYR A 197 -1.38 8.89 -14.93
C TYR A 197 -0.92 8.12 -16.16
N ARG A 198 -1.73 7.20 -16.67
CA ARG A 198 -1.35 6.25 -17.75
C ARG A 198 -0.76 6.94 -18.95
N GLU A 199 -1.37 8.01 -19.47
CA GLU A 199 -0.89 8.71 -20.65
C GLU A 199 0.44 9.45 -20.37
N GLN A 200 0.63 9.97 -19.18
CA GLN A 200 1.90 10.61 -18.79
C GLN A 200 3.04 9.57 -18.69
N TYR A 201 2.75 8.36 -18.20
CA TYR A 201 3.74 7.28 -18.19
C TYR A 201 4.11 6.83 -19.60
N LYS A 202 3.17 6.77 -20.54
CA LYS A 202 3.45 6.47 -21.94
C LYS A 202 4.37 7.50 -22.62
N GLN A 203 4.37 8.74 -22.15
CA GLN A 203 5.26 9.78 -22.68
C GLN A 203 6.72 9.61 -22.22
N VAL A 204 6.96 8.95 -21.11
CA VAL A 204 8.29 8.81 -20.49
C VAL A 204 8.82 7.38 -20.49
N ILE A 205 7.98 6.39 -20.81
CA ILE A 205 8.36 4.98 -20.95
C ILE A 205 7.71 4.43 -22.22
N HIS A 206 8.53 4.12 -23.23
CA HIS A 206 8.08 3.60 -24.52
C HIS A 206 8.33 2.11 -24.69
N SER A 207 9.06 1.49 -23.74
CA SER A 207 9.41 0.08 -23.80
C SER A 207 8.17 -0.82 -23.81
N PRO A 208 7.97 -1.68 -24.82
CA PRO A 208 6.86 -2.64 -24.84
C PRO A 208 7.01 -3.76 -23.79
N LYS A 209 8.20 -3.86 -23.17
CA LYS A 209 8.47 -4.81 -22.08
C LYS A 209 8.01 -4.31 -20.73
N MET A 210 7.57 -3.05 -20.63
CA MET A 210 7.19 -2.45 -19.36
C MET A 210 5.80 -2.95 -18.90
N HIS A 211 5.76 -3.60 -17.75
CA HIS A 211 4.54 -4.06 -17.11
C HIS A 211 4.14 -3.14 -15.96
N TYR A 212 2.84 -2.95 -15.79
CA TYR A 212 2.25 -2.19 -14.68
C TYR A 212 1.38 -3.14 -13.88
N VAL A 213 1.75 -3.35 -12.62
CA VAL A 213 1.07 -4.29 -11.71
C VAL A 213 0.46 -3.52 -10.55
N GLU A 214 -0.86 -3.53 -10.48
CA GLU A 214 -1.57 -2.85 -9.38
C GLU A 214 -1.49 -3.68 -8.10
N THR A 215 -1.24 -2.99 -6.99
CA THR A 215 -1.25 -3.56 -5.63
C THR A 215 -2.11 -2.71 -4.71
N TYR A 216 -2.85 -3.36 -3.82
CA TYR A 216 -3.63 -2.70 -2.80
C TYR A 216 -3.00 -2.93 -1.43
N ASN A 217 -2.05 -2.06 -1.10
CA ASN A 217 -1.38 -2.01 0.19
C ASN A 217 -1.73 -0.68 0.88
N ALA A 218 -2.54 -0.75 1.93
CA ALA A 218 -2.96 0.37 2.75
C ALA A 218 -2.32 0.30 4.14
N SER A 219 -2.44 1.36 4.93
CA SER A 219 -1.94 1.39 6.31
C SER A 219 -2.59 0.32 7.18
N GLU A 220 -3.79 -0.10 6.83
CA GLU A 220 -4.61 -1.10 7.51
C GLU A 220 -4.23 -2.55 7.15
N GLY A 221 -3.62 -2.77 6.00
CA GLY A 221 -3.26 -4.12 5.52
C GLY A 221 -2.91 -4.18 4.05
N TYR A 222 -2.48 -5.35 3.60
CA TYR A 222 -2.22 -5.67 2.20
C TYR A 222 -3.33 -6.58 1.68
N PHE A 223 -4.14 -6.12 0.74
CA PHE A 223 -5.41 -6.75 0.38
C PHE A 223 -5.42 -7.41 -0.99
N GLY A 224 -4.66 -6.88 -1.95
CA GLY A 224 -4.73 -7.37 -3.31
C GLY A 224 -3.51 -7.11 -4.16
N THR A 225 -3.34 -7.96 -5.17
CA THR A 225 -2.32 -7.82 -6.22
C THR A 225 -2.93 -8.26 -7.55
N GLN A 226 -2.74 -7.48 -8.59
CA GLN A 226 -3.06 -7.87 -9.95
C GLN A 226 -2.19 -9.07 -10.35
N ASN A 227 -2.81 -10.13 -10.84
CA ASN A 227 -2.14 -11.38 -11.23
C ASN A 227 -2.33 -11.75 -12.71
N ASP A 228 -2.94 -10.84 -13.47
CA ASP A 228 -3.17 -10.94 -14.91
C ASP A 228 -3.20 -9.52 -15.49
N LEU A 229 -2.28 -9.20 -16.41
CA LEU A 229 -2.19 -7.86 -16.99
C LEU A 229 -3.34 -7.51 -17.93
N SER A 230 -4.08 -8.51 -18.41
CA SER A 230 -5.27 -8.32 -19.25
C SER A 230 -6.54 -8.05 -18.44
N ASP A 231 -6.50 -8.33 -17.11
CA ASP A 231 -7.60 -8.17 -16.18
C ASP A 231 -7.25 -7.07 -15.15
N PRO A 232 -7.99 -5.96 -15.08
CA PRO A 232 -7.74 -4.90 -14.12
C PRO A 232 -8.06 -5.29 -12.66
N ALA A 233 -8.70 -6.45 -12.46
CA ALA A 233 -9.02 -6.91 -11.12
C ALA A 233 -7.81 -7.50 -10.40
N MET A 234 -7.74 -7.24 -9.11
CA MET A 234 -6.73 -7.80 -8.22
C MET A 234 -7.21 -9.11 -7.58
N LEU A 235 -6.29 -10.04 -7.40
CA LEU A 235 -6.49 -11.23 -6.57
C LEU A 235 -6.61 -10.81 -5.10
N LEU A 236 -7.66 -11.23 -4.40
CA LEU A 236 -7.81 -11.00 -2.97
C LEU A 236 -6.87 -11.92 -2.18
N MET A 237 -6.07 -11.33 -1.28
CA MET A 237 -5.13 -12.06 -0.42
C MET A 237 -5.85 -12.57 0.84
N ILE A 238 -6.31 -13.81 0.82
CA ILE A 238 -7.20 -14.37 1.85
C ILE A 238 -6.48 -15.08 3.00
N ASP A 239 -5.17 -15.32 2.89
CA ASP A 239 -4.38 -16.13 3.83
C ASP A 239 -3.29 -15.32 4.58
N TYR A 240 -3.46 -13.99 4.68
CA TYR A 240 -2.53 -13.10 5.40
C TYR A 240 -2.95 -12.84 6.86
N GLY A 241 -3.85 -13.65 7.41
CA GLY A 241 -4.37 -13.44 8.77
C GLY A 241 -5.32 -12.25 8.86
N ILE A 242 -5.91 -11.84 7.75
CA ILE A 242 -6.96 -10.83 7.68
C ILE A 242 -8.31 -11.52 7.58
N PHE A 243 -9.21 -11.25 8.50
CA PHE A 243 -10.60 -11.66 8.41
C PHE A 243 -11.40 -10.57 7.71
N TYR A 244 -11.98 -10.90 6.57
CA TYR A 244 -12.73 -10.00 5.72
C TYR A 244 -14.23 -10.11 5.94
N GLU A 245 -14.90 -8.97 6.01
CA GLU A 245 -16.35 -8.82 5.93
C GLU A 245 -16.68 -7.71 4.94
N PHE A 246 -17.87 -7.78 4.35
CA PHE A 246 -18.30 -6.87 3.29
C PHE A 246 -19.70 -6.36 3.58
N VAL A 247 -19.84 -5.04 3.74
CA VAL A 247 -21.15 -4.38 3.95
C VAL A 247 -21.63 -3.85 2.61
N PRO A 248 -22.82 -4.27 2.14
CA PRO A 248 -23.42 -3.69 0.94
C PRO A 248 -23.45 -2.17 1.03
N LEU A 249 -23.11 -1.47 -0.06
CA LEU A 249 -22.98 -0.01 -0.02
C LEU A 249 -24.29 0.69 0.40
N GLU A 250 -25.41 0.12 0.04
CA GLU A 250 -26.74 0.61 0.43
C GLU A 250 -27.08 0.43 1.92
N GLU A 251 -26.23 -0.31 2.66
CA GLU A 251 -26.43 -0.56 4.10
C GLU A 251 -25.44 0.17 5.01
N VAL A 252 -24.42 0.81 4.44
CA VAL A 252 -23.29 1.40 5.19
C VAL A 252 -23.76 2.42 6.26
N ASP A 253 -24.80 3.19 5.95
CA ASP A 253 -25.31 4.23 6.85
C ASP A 253 -26.36 3.72 7.85
N LYS A 254 -26.70 2.42 7.83
CA LYS A 254 -27.59 1.84 8.83
C LYS A 254 -26.89 1.72 10.18
N GLU A 255 -27.63 1.85 11.26
CA GLU A 255 -27.13 1.70 12.63
C GLU A 255 -26.48 0.31 12.86
N ASN A 256 -27.09 -0.75 12.30
CA ASN A 256 -26.60 -2.12 12.38
C ASN A 256 -26.55 -2.74 10.97
N PRO A 257 -25.56 -2.40 10.15
CA PRO A 257 -25.48 -2.90 8.79
C PRO A 257 -25.16 -4.40 8.79
N ARG A 258 -25.75 -5.15 7.87
CA ARG A 258 -25.40 -6.55 7.67
C ARG A 258 -24.01 -6.65 7.01
N ALA A 259 -23.10 -7.37 7.62
CA ALA A 259 -21.81 -7.70 7.02
C ALA A 259 -21.83 -9.13 6.48
N TYR A 260 -21.41 -9.31 5.24
CA TYR A 260 -21.28 -10.58 4.55
C TYR A 260 -19.89 -11.15 4.75
N CYS A 261 -19.79 -12.46 4.96
CA CYS A 261 -18.52 -13.16 4.80
C CYS A 261 -18.16 -13.31 3.32
N LEU A 262 -16.93 -13.74 3.03
CA LEU A 262 -16.43 -13.80 1.67
C LEU A 262 -17.25 -14.73 0.76
N GLU A 263 -17.74 -15.85 1.29
CA GLU A 263 -18.60 -16.80 0.55
C GLU A 263 -19.98 -16.23 0.20
N GLU A 264 -20.46 -15.25 0.98
CA GLU A 264 -21.78 -14.62 0.82
C GLU A 264 -21.79 -13.48 -0.21
N VAL A 265 -20.62 -12.94 -0.62
CA VAL A 265 -20.58 -11.80 -1.56
C VAL A 265 -21.17 -12.15 -2.91
N GLU A 266 -21.77 -11.17 -3.55
CA GLU A 266 -22.33 -11.26 -4.91
C GLU A 266 -21.41 -10.58 -5.91
N LEU A 267 -21.30 -11.14 -7.12
CA LEU A 267 -20.51 -10.52 -8.19
C LEU A 267 -21.17 -9.21 -8.64
N ASN A 268 -20.33 -8.26 -9.01
CA ASN A 268 -20.73 -6.94 -9.54
C ASN A 268 -21.53 -6.06 -8.57
N LYS A 269 -21.62 -6.43 -7.29
CA LYS A 269 -22.21 -5.61 -6.23
C LYS A 269 -21.11 -4.83 -5.50
N ASN A 270 -21.38 -3.58 -5.12
CA ASN A 270 -20.45 -2.74 -4.37
C ASN A 270 -20.57 -3.00 -2.86
N TYR A 271 -19.43 -3.12 -2.22
CA TYR A 271 -19.31 -3.36 -0.78
C TYR A 271 -18.30 -2.40 -0.15
N ALA A 272 -18.60 -1.94 1.05
CA ALA A 272 -17.59 -1.38 1.95
C ALA A 272 -16.81 -2.53 2.60
N MET A 273 -15.49 -2.44 2.58
CA MET A 273 -14.62 -3.45 3.18
C MET A 273 -14.48 -3.23 4.68
N VAL A 274 -14.71 -4.31 5.45
CA VAL A 274 -14.51 -4.39 6.89
C VAL A 274 -13.47 -5.46 7.18
N ILE A 275 -12.50 -5.16 8.02
CA ILE A 275 -11.38 -6.06 8.30
C ILE A 275 -11.18 -6.28 9.79
N SER A 276 -10.65 -7.47 10.13
CA SER A 276 -10.03 -7.71 11.42
C SER A 276 -8.61 -8.23 11.20
N THR A 277 -7.63 -7.60 11.83
CA THR A 277 -6.20 -7.84 11.55
C THR A 277 -5.37 -7.98 12.82
N SER A 278 -4.17 -8.51 12.67
CA SER A 278 -3.16 -8.60 13.73
C SER A 278 -2.58 -7.24 14.17
N CYS A 279 -3.04 -6.13 13.60
CA CYS A 279 -2.77 -4.78 14.14
C CYS A 279 -3.70 -4.40 15.30
N GLY A 280 -4.69 -5.22 15.63
CA GLY A 280 -5.74 -4.88 16.60
C GLY A 280 -6.90 -4.07 16.00
N LEU A 281 -7.03 -4.08 14.68
CA LEU A 281 -8.21 -3.56 14.02
C LEU A 281 -9.28 -4.67 14.02
N TRP A 282 -10.34 -4.47 14.79
CA TRP A 282 -11.41 -5.44 14.98
C TRP A 282 -12.68 -4.95 14.33
N ARG A 283 -13.14 -5.66 13.26
CA ARG A 283 -14.28 -5.27 12.43
C ARG A 283 -14.23 -3.80 12.00
N TYR A 284 -13.04 -3.38 11.60
CA TYR A 284 -12.74 -2.00 11.23
C TYR A 284 -13.16 -1.73 9.77
N MET A 285 -14.04 -0.75 9.57
CA MET A 285 -14.44 -0.27 8.25
C MET A 285 -13.38 0.71 7.73
N ILE A 286 -12.61 0.30 6.71
CA ILE A 286 -11.50 1.11 6.18
C ILE A 286 -11.96 2.32 5.37
N GLY A 287 -13.19 2.29 4.89
CA GLY A 287 -13.79 3.37 4.12
C GLY A 287 -13.63 3.21 2.60
N ASP A 288 -12.87 2.25 2.13
CA ASP A 288 -12.79 1.93 0.70
C ASP A 288 -13.92 0.98 0.29
N THR A 289 -14.37 1.13 -0.97
CA THR A 289 -15.40 0.26 -1.55
C THR A 289 -14.82 -0.59 -2.65
N VAL A 290 -15.29 -1.83 -2.71
CA VAL A 290 -14.83 -2.85 -3.66
C VAL A 290 -16.00 -3.53 -4.34
N LYS A 291 -15.72 -4.08 -5.52
CA LYS A 291 -16.66 -4.88 -6.29
C LYS A 291 -15.98 -6.17 -6.75
N PHE A 292 -16.57 -7.30 -6.44
CA PHE A 292 -16.05 -8.59 -6.88
C PHE A 292 -16.39 -8.86 -8.34
N THR A 293 -15.38 -9.31 -9.10
CA THR A 293 -15.50 -9.71 -10.50
C THR A 293 -15.37 -11.21 -10.70
N GLY A 294 -14.85 -11.92 -9.69
CA GLY A 294 -14.69 -13.38 -9.68
C GLY A 294 -14.72 -13.95 -8.27
N LYS A 295 -15.10 -15.22 -8.13
CA LYS A 295 -15.12 -15.95 -6.85
C LYS A 295 -14.14 -17.13 -6.80
N ASN A 296 -13.63 -17.56 -7.95
CA ASN A 296 -12.72 -18.71 -8.03
C ASN A 296 -11.58 -18.46 -9.04
N PRO A 297 -10.49 -17.80 -8.65
CA PRO A 297 -10.24 -17.20 -7.34
C PRO A 297 -11.06 -15.93 -7.11
N TYR A 298 -11.08 -15.45 -5.86
CA TYR A 298 -11.70 -14.15 -5.55
C TYR A 298 -10.89 -13.01 -6.16
N LYS A 299 -11.54 -12.30 -7.07
CA LYS A 299 -10.99 -11.10 -7.72
C LYS A 299 -11.88 -9.91 -7.49
N PHE A 300 -11.29 -8.74 -7.32
CA PHE A 300 -12.02 -7.51 -7.06
C PHE A 300 -11.35 -6.28 -7.69
N VAL A 301 -12.12 -5.23 -7.83
CA VAL A 301 -11.67 -3.88 -8.17
C VAL A 301 -12.06 -2.91 -7.07
N ILE A 302 -11.23 -1.89 -6.83
CA ILE A 302 -11.58 -0.77 -5.96
C ILE A 302 -12.52 0.14 -6.74
N THR A 303 -13.66 0.50 -6.14
CA THR A 303 -14.69 1.33 -6.79
C THR A 303 -14.80 2.73 -6.25
N GLY A 304 -14.15 3.02 -5.12
CA GLY A 304 -14.16 4.34 -4.51
C GLY A 304 -14.13 4.29 -2.99
N ARG A 305 -14.84 5.21 -2.36
CA ARG A 305 -14.94 5.33 -0.90
C ARG A 305 -16.39 5.46 -0.45
N THR A 306 -16.67 5.02 0.80
CA THR A 306 -18.01 5.08 1.42
C THR A 306 -18.51 6.51 1.60
N LYS A 307 -17.61 7.48 1.81
CA LYS A 307 -17.92 8.91 1.83
C LYS A 307 -17.33 9.53 0.58
N HIS A 308 -18.18 10.17 -0.23
CA HIS A 308 -17.71 10.95 -1.36
C HIS A 308 -16.98 12.18 -0.85
N PHE A 309 -15.65 12.12 -0.85
CA PHE A 309 -14.83 13.30 -0.73
C PHE A 309 -14.59 13.84 -2.13
N ILE A 310 -15.21 14.96 -2.44
CA ILE A 310 -14.73 15.82 -3.51
C ILE A 310 -13.40 16.39 -2.97
N ASN A 311 -12.29 15.77 -3.35
CA ASN A 311 -11.03 16.45 -3.25
C ASN A 311 -11.00 17.47 -4.38
N ALA A 312 -11.18 18.72 -4.02
CA ALA A 312 -10.92 19.85 -4.88
C ALA A 312 -9.43 19.97 -5.16
#